data_a865613d5bcc5591f8341e77158b4b2a
#
_entry.id   a865613d5bcc5591f8341e77158b4b2a
#
_cell.length_a   1.000
_cell.length_b   1.000
_cell.length_c   1.000
_cell.angle_alpha   90.00
_cell.angle_beta   90.00
_cell.angle_gamma   90.00
#
_symmetry.space_group_name_H-M   'P 1'
#
loop_
_entity.id
_entity.type
_entity.pdbx_description
1 polymer ?
#
loop_
_entity_poly.entity_id
_entity_poly.type
_entity_poly.pdbx_seq_one_letter_code
_entity_poly.pdbx_strand_id
1 'polypeptide(L)'
;TADTLKLNTPWNICIIYLGFGAGLAVFMFTGFMKSVPIEIEEAAMIDGCNPIQIFFKIVFPILKPTMISTAILETMWVWNDYLLPTLVLDIKKYRTIPMAIQYFRGGYGRVELAPMMACIIIAIIPIIILYMTCQKYIIEGVVAGAVKG
;
A
#
# COMPACT_ATOMS: atom_id res chain seq x y z
N THR A 1 1.50 23.75 -13.28
CA THR A 1 1.96 22.73 -12.39
C THR A 1 0.79 22.25 -11.53
N ALA A 2 0.95 21.70 -10.30
CA ALA A 2 -0.14 21.09 -9.53
C ALA A 2 -1.36 22.01 -9.32
N ASP A 3 -1.15 23.30 -9.18
CA ASP A 3 -2.25 24.29 -9.03
C ASP A 3 -3.09 24.45 -10.29
N THR A 4 -2.46 24.35 -11.46
CA THR A 4 -3.15 24.50 -12.75
C THR A 4 -4.09 23.34 -13.03
N LEU A 5 -3.74 22.14 -12.55
CA LEU A 5 -4.53 20.93 -12.70
C LEU A 5 -5.47 20.66 -11.51
N LYS A 6 -5.50 21.55 -10.50
CA LYS A 6 -6.25 21.38 -9.23
C LYS A 6 -5.96 20.03 -8.55
N LEU A 7 -4.73 19.50 -8.69
CA LEU A 7 -4.32 18.22 -8.11
C LEU A 7 -3.91 18.32 -6.64
N ASN A 8 -4.04 19.50 -6.02
CA ASN A 8 -3.61 19.80 -4.66
C ASN A 8 -4.60 19.38 -3.56
N THR A 9 -5.49 18.45 -3.86
CA THR A 9 -6.51 17.96 -2.93
C THR A 9 -6.21 16.53 -2.47
N PRO A 10 -6.67 16.10 -1.27
CA PRO A 10 -6.49 14.73 -0.78
C PRO A 10 -7.07 13.65 -1.70
N TRP A 11 -8.09 13.97 -2.49
CA TRP A 11 -8.68 13.01 -3.43
C TRP A 11 -7.78 12.75 -4.63
N ASN A 12 -7.13 13.78 -5.13
CA ASN A 12 -6.28 13.66 -6.31
C ASN A 12 -4.94 12.98 -6.00
N ILE A 13 -4.43 13.11 -4.77
CA ILE A 13 -3.21 12.41 -4.37
C ILE A 13 -3.41 10.89 -4.39
N CYS A 14 -4.64 10.39 -4.14
CA CYS A 14 -4.94 8.96 -4.25
C CYS A 14 -4.69 8.43 -5.67
N ILE A 15 -5.02 9.22 -6.71
CA ILE A 15 -4.76 8.84 -8.10
C ILE A 15 -3.26 8.74 -8.38
N ILE A 16 -2.49 9.66 -7.80
CA ILE A 16 -1.03 9.67 -7.94
C ILE A 16 -0.43 8.44 -7.24
N TYR A 17 -0.91 8.11 -6.04
CA TYR A 17 -0.47 6.92 -5.32
C TYR A 17 -0.80 5.62 -6.06
N LEU A 18 -1.95 5.55 -6.76
CA LEU A 18 -2.25 4.39 -7.63
C LEU A 18 -1.18 4.20 -8.71
N GLY A 19 -0.68 5.30 -9.31
CA GLY A 19 0.39 5.22 -10.29
C GLY A 19 1.71 4.73 -9.70
N PHE A 20 2.11 5.24 -8.55
CA PHE A 20 3.35 4.83 -7.87
C PHE A 20 3.27 3.41 -7.30
N GLY A 21 2.14 3.03 -6.70
CA GLY A 21 1.93 1.71 -6.12
C GLY A 21 1.77 0.60 -7.17
N ALA A 22 1.32 0.93 -8.38
CA ALA A 22 1.11 -0.05 -9.45
C ALA A 22 2.37 -0.89 -9.74
N GLY A 23 3.58 -0.31 -9.62
CA GLY A 23 4.82 -1.03 -9.85
C GLY A 23 5.03 -2.20 -8.87
N LEU A 24 4.85 -1.94 -7.58
CA LEU A 24 4.94 -2.99 -6.54
C LEU A 24 3.83 -4.03 -6.71
N ALA A 25 2.60 -3.57 -6.94
CA ALA A 25 1.46 -4.47 -7.14
C ALA A 25 1.70 -5.41 -8.32
N VAL A 26 2.09 -4.89 -9.48
CA VAL A 26 2.39 -5.71 -10.67
C VAL A 26 3.52 -6.71 -10.38
N PHE A 27 4.58 -6.29 -9.72
CA PHE A 27 5.68 -7.17 -9.33
C PHE A 27 5.21 -8.32 -8.45
N MET A 28 4.47 -8.01 -7.38
CA MET A 28 3.96 -9.00 -6.43
C MET A 28 3.01 -9.99 -7.09
N PHE A 29 2.03 -9.49 -7.87
CA PHE A 29 1.06 -10.35 -8.55
C PHE A 29 1.71 -11.19 -9.64
N THR A 30 2.60 -10.63 -10.44
CA THR A 30 3.30 -11.38 -11.49
C THR A 30 4.17 -12.48 -10.91
N GLY A 31 4.89 -12.19 -9.81
CA GLY A 31 5.69 -13.18 -9.10
C GLY A 31 4.86 -14.36 -8.60
N PHE A 32 3.72 -14.06 -7.96
CA PHE A 32 2.84 -15.09 -7.43
C PHE A 32 2.11 -15.88 -8.54
N MET A 33 1.63 -15.23 -9.58
CA MET A 33 0.95 -15.88 -10.71
C MET A 33 1.81 -16.96 -11.37
N LYS A 34 3.12 -16.71 -11.50
CA LYS A 34 4.05 -17.71 -12.02
C LYS A 34 4.15 -18.98 -11.15
N SER A 35 3.67 -18.92 -9.92
CA SER A 35 3.69 -20.06 -8.99
C SER A 35 2.39 -20.87 -9.02
N VAL A 36 1.34 -20.38 -9.66
CA VAL A 36 0.08 -21.10 -9.82
C VAL A 36 0.24 -22.15 -10.92
N PRO A 37 0.01 -23.44 -10.64
CA PRO A 37 0.07 -24.49 -11.64
C PRO A 37 -0.97 -24.28 -12.74
N ILE A 38 -0.55 -24.39 -14.01
CA ILE A 38 -1.46 -24.19 -15.15
C ILE A 38 -2.55 -25.26 -15.21
N GLU A 39 -2.29 -26.42 -14.65
CA GLU A 39 -3.19 -27.56 -14.60
C GLU A 39 -4.52 -27.22 -13.88
N ILE A 40 -4.48 -26.25 -12.97
CA ILE A 40 -5.68 -25.78 -12.26
C ILE A 40 -6.61 -25.02 -13.23
N GLU A 41 -6.05 -24.20 -14.10
CA GLU A 41 -6.80 -23.46 -15.11
C GLU A 41 -7.32 -24.41 -16.20
N GLU A 42 -6.48 -25.37 -16.63
CA GLU A 42 -6.86 -26.38 -17.62
C GLU A 42 -8.00 -27.29 -17.13
N ALA A 43 -7.93 -27.75 -15.88
CA ALA A 43 -9.02 -28.52 -15.27
C ALA A 43 -10.33 -27.75 -15.26
N ALA A 44 -10.29 -26.47 -14.91
CA ALA A 44 -11.46 -25.61 -14.91
C ALA A 44 -12.03 -25.37 -16.31
N MET A 45 -11.18 -25.32 -17.36
CA MET A 45 -11.64 -25.24 -18.74
C MET A 45 -12.36 -26.54 -19.18
N ILE A 46 -11.84 -27.69 -18.74
CA ILE A 46 -12.49 -28.99 -18.98
C ILE A 46 -13.87 -29.07 -18.30
N ASP A 47 -13.99 -28.48 -17.11
CA ASP A 47 -15.25 -28.36 -16.38
C ASP A 47 -16.23 -27.31 -16.98
N GLY A 48 -15.87 -26.70 -18.12
CA GLY A 48 -16.73 -25.79 -18.87
C GLY A 48 -16.71 -24.33 -18.36
N CYS A 49 -15.75 -23.95 -17.51
CA CYS A 49 -15.60 -22.58 -17.07
C CYS A 49 -15.05 -21.70 -18.19
N ASN A 50 -15.63 -20.52 -18.38
CA ASN A 50 -15.04 -19.50 -19.27
C ASN A 50 -13.87 -18.76 -18.55
N PRO A 51 -12.98 -18.05 -19.28
CA PRO A 51 -11.81 -17.39 -18.69
C PRO A 51 -12.15 -16.42 -17.56
N ILE A 52 -13.27 -15.71 -17.64
CA ILE A 52 -13.72 -14.78 -16.60
C ILE A 52 -14.11 -15.54 -15.33
N GLN A 53 -14.79 -16.68 -15.48
CA GLN A 53 -15.14 -17.54 -14.36
C GLN A 53 -13.90 -18.16 -13.72
N ILE A 54 -12.94 -18.61 -14.50
CA ILE A 54 -11.65 -19.13 -14.01
C ILE A 54 -10.96 -18.04 -13.19
N PHE A 55 -10.86 -16.82 -13.71
CA PHE A 55 -10.22 -15.73 -12.98
C PHE A 55 -10.91 -15.47 -11.63
N PHE A 56 -12.21 -15.20 -11.62
CA PHE A 56 -12.89 -14.79 -10.38
C PHE A 56 -13.15 -15.93 -9.39
N LYS A 57 -13.41 -17.16 -9.87
CA LYS A 57 -13.75 -18.28 -9.00
C LYS A 57 -12.54 -19.07 -8.49
N ILE A 58 -11.43 -19.05 -9.25
CA ILE A 58 -10.28 -19.91 -8.97
C ILE A 58 -9.04 -19.06 -8.70
N VAL A 59 -8.58 -18.27 -9.69
CA VAL A 59 -7.33 -17.52 -9.61
C VAL A 59 -7.40 -16.43 -8.53
N PHE A 60 -8.45 -15.64 -8.53
CA PHE A 60 -8.60 -14.52 -7.59
C PHE A 60 -8.62 -14.96 -6.11
N PRO A 61 -9.32 -16.02 -5.70
CA PRO A 61 -9.21 -16.55 -4.33
C PRO A 61 -7.81 -17.05 -3.97
N ILE A 62 -7.11 -17.68 -4.92
CA ILE A 62 -5.72 -18.13 -4.72
C ILE A 62 -4.78 -16.95 -4.51
N LEU A 63 -5.02 -15.82 -5.19
CA LEU A 63 -4.24 -14.58 -5.05
C LEU A 63 -4.51 -13.82 -3.74
N LYS A 64 -5.53 -14.19 -2.97
CA LYS A 64 -5.93 -13.45 -1.76
C LYS A 64 -4.80 -13.16 -0.78
N PRO A 65 -3.88 -14.09 -0.43
CA PRO A 65 -2.76 -13.80 0.45
C PRO A 65 -1.84 -12.71 -0.12
N THR A 66 -1.54 -12.79 -1.42
CA THR A 66 -0.71 -11.80 -2.12
C THR A 66 -1.39 -10.42 -2.16
N MET A 67 -2.70 -10.38 -2.39
CA MET A 67 -3.48 -9.13 -2.35
C MET A 67 -3.37 -8.46 -0.98
N ILE A 68 -3.56 -9.23 0.10
CA ILE A 68 -3.49 -8.72 1.47
C ILE A 68 -2.07 -8.22 1.77
N SER A 69 -1.04 -8.98 1.42
CA SER A 69 0.35 -8.60 1.65
C SER A 69 0.72 -7.32 0.88
N THR A 70 0.33 -7.22 -0.40
CA THR A 70 0.54 -6.02 -1.21
C THR A 70 -0.19 -4.82 -0.62
N ALA A 71 -1.44 -4.97 -0.21
CA ALA A 71 -2.23 -3.90 0.39
C ALA A 71 -1.60 -3.39 1.71
N ILE A 72 -1.04 -4.28 2.53
CA ILE A 72 -0.35 -3.90 3.77
C ILE A 72 0.92 -3.11 3.45
N LEU A 73 1.75 -3.58 2.51
CA LEU A 73 2.99 -2.91 2.11
C LEU A 73 2.71 -1.51 1.54
N GLU A 74 1.73 -1.40 0.65
CA GLU A 74 1.30 -0.12 0.08
C GLU A 74 0.74 0.83 1.16
N THR A 75 -0.07 0.32 2.07
CA THR A 75 -0.62 1.11 3.18
C THR A 75 0.49 1.66 4.07
N MET A 76 1.47 0.83 4.43
CA MET A 76 2.62 1.25 5.24
C MET A 76 3.47 2.28 4.51
N TRP A 77 3.69 2.10 3.21
CA TRP A 77 4.44 3.04 2.39
C TRP A 77 3.75 4.39 2.30
N VAL A 78 2.47 4.43 1.94
CA VAL A 78 1.65 5.64 1.85
C VAL A 78 1.52 6.35 3.21
N TRP A 79 1.36 5.59 4.30
CA TRP A 79 1.24 6.15 5.64
C TRP A 79 2.51 6.90 6.09
N ASN A 80 3.68 6.40 5.73
CA ASN A 80 4.95 7.01 6.11
C ASN A 80 5.46 8.05 5.11
N ASP A 81 4.77 8.25 3.98
CA ASP A 81 5.23 9.16 2.95
C ASP A 81 5.10 10.62 3.39
N TYR A 82 6.21 11.31 3.32
CA TYR A 82 6.34 12.74 3.54
C TYR A 82 6.47 13.51 2.23
N LEU A 83 7.21 12.92 1.26
CA LEU A 83 7.70 13.64 0.11
C LEU A 83 6.57 14.01 -0.86
N LEU A 84 5.80 13.01 -1.28
CA LEU A 84 4.75 13.20 -2.28
C LEU A 84 3.63 14.14 -1.78
N PRO A 85 3.09 13.98 -0.54
CA PRO A 85 2.15 14.94 0.02
C PRO A 85 2.68 16.37 0.08
N THR A 86 3.96 16.55 0.41
CA THR A 86 4.57 17.88 0.48
C THR A 86 4.68 18.55 -0.89
N LEU A 87 4.89 17.77 -1.95
CA LEU A 87 5.00 18.27 -3.32
C LEU A 87 3.65 18.56 -3.98
N VAL A 88 2.61 17.83 -3.59
CA VAL A 88 1.32 17.84 -4.27
C VAL A 88 0.26 18.61 -3.50
N LEU A 89 0.14 18.42 -2.19
CA LEU A 89 -0.94 19.01 -1.40
C LEU A 89 -0.74 20.51 -1.13
N ASP A 90 -1.84 21.22 -0.97
CA ASP A 90 -1.82 22.57 -0.40
C ASP A 90 -1.50 22.48 1.11
N ILE A 91 -0.24 22.71 1.45
CA ILE A 91 0.31 22.60 2.81
C ILE A 91 -0.43 23.51 3.82
N LYS A 92 -1.06 24.58 3.34
CA LYS A 92 -1.81 25.50 4.20
C LYS A 92 -3.13 24.89 4.66
N LYS A 93 -3.73 24.03 3.82
CA LYS A 93 -5.04 23.41 4.09
C LYS A 93 -4.93 21.97 4.57
N TYR A 94 -4.00 21.22 4.04
CA TYR A 94 -3.89 19.78 4.25
C TYR A 94 -2.50 19.41 4.71
N ARG A 95 -2.42 18.73 5.86
CA ARG A 95 -1.15 18.23 6.40
C ARG A 95 -1.31 16.77 6.77
N THR A 96 -0.37 15.94 6.35
CA THR A 96 -0.25 14.57 6.83
C THR A 96 0.53 14.55 8.15
N ILE A 97 0.45 13.42 8.88
CA ILE A 97 1.19 13.28 10.14
C ILE A 97 2.71 13.39 9.92
N PRO A 98 3.32 12.75 8.90
CA PRO A 98 4.74 12.97 8.60
C PRO A 98 5.11 14.43 8.31
N MET A 99 4.24 15.18 7.63
CA MET A 99 4.44 16.61 7.41
C MET A 99 4.39 17.41 8.72
N ALA A 100 3.48 17.07 9.64
CA ALA A 100 3.38 17.72 10.94
C ALA A 100 4.62 17.44 11.80
N ILE A 101 5.15 16.22 11.80
CA ILE A 101 6.39 15.86 12.50
C ILE A 101 7.56 16.70 12.00
N GLN A 102 7.70 16.85 10.67
CA GLN A 102 8.76 17.69 10.09
C GLN A 102 8.59 19.17 10.40
N TYR A 103 7.34 19.65 10.46
CA TYR A 103 7.05 21.03 10.85
C TYR A 103 7.58 21.36 12.26
N PHE A 104 7.35 20.48 13.23
CA PHE A 104 7.85 20.64 14.60
C PHE A 104 9.37 20.46 14.74
N ARG A 105 10.03 19.85 13.74
CA ARG A 105 11.47 19.64 13.73
C ARG A 105 12.27 20.89 13.34
N GLY A 106 11.70 21.84 12.63
CA GLY A 106 12.54 22.91 12.09
C GLY A 106 11.87 24.19 11.60
N GLY A 107 10.60 24.43 11.92
CA GLY A 107 9.85 25.55 11.33
C GLY A 107 10.37 26.97 11.69
N TYR A 108 11.12 27.16 12.78
CA TYR A 108 11.65 28.47 13.22
C TYR A 108 12.95 28.35 14.03
N GLY A 109 13.83 27.39 13.70
CA GLY A 109 15.11 27.24 14.40
C GLY A 109 15.00 26.67 15.83
N ARG A 110 13.80 26.33 16.28
CA ARG A 110 13.54 25.64 17.55
C ARG A 110 12.88 24.31 17.27
N VAL A 111 13.48 23.23 17.79
CA VAL A 111 12.86 21.90 17.75
C VAL A 111 11.86 21.83 18.92
N GLU A 112 10.58 21.76 18.59
CA GLU A 112 9.53 21.55 19.58
C GLU A 112 9.38 20.05 19.86
N LEU A 113 10.20 19.53 20.77
CA LEU A 113 10.29 18.09 21.04
C LEU A 113 8.97 17.49 21.56
N ALA A 114 8.26 18.19 22.47
CA ALA A 114 7.05 17.64 23.06
C ALA A 114 5.92 17.40 22.06
N PRO A 115 5.49 18.36 21.22
CA PRO A 115 4.47 18.09 20.21
C PRO A 115 4.96 17.15 19.12
N MET A 116 6.26 17.18 18.76
CA MET A 116 6.84 16.24 17.82
C MET A 116 6.73 14.79 18.32
N MET A 117 7.09 14.52 19.57
CA MET A 117 6.97 13.19 20.19
C MET A 117 5.51 12.74 20.28
N ALA A 118 4.59 13.64 20.62
CA ALA A 118 3.15 13.33 20.62
C ALA A 118 2.65 12.90 19.21
N CYS A 119 3.06 13.62 18.17
CA CYS A 119 2.72 13.26 16.78
C CYS A 119 3.31 11.89 16.39
N ILE A 120 4.54 11.57 16.80
CA ILE A 120 5.17 10.27 16.53
C ILE A 120 4.39 9.15 17.22
N ILE A 121 4.01 9.32 18.48
CA ILE A 121 3.21 8.32 19.21
C ILE A 121 1.87 8.09 18.51
N ILE A 122 1.17 9.15 18.12
CA ILE A 122 -0.09 9.06 17.38
C ILE A 122 0.11 8.36 16.03
N ALA A 123 1.22 8.63 15.34
CA ALA A 123 1.54 8.01 14.06
C ALA A 123 1.79 6.50 14.14
N ILE A 124 2.36 6.03 15.26
CA ILE A 124 2.72 4.62 15.46
C ILE A 124 1.48 3.76 15.78
N ILE A 125 0.49 4.30 16.49
CA ILE A 125 -0.68 3.53 16.93
C ILE A 125 -1.42 2.82 15.77
N PRO A 126 -1.80 3.48 14.67
CA PRO A 126 -2.46 2.81 13.55
C PRO A 126 -1.61 1.73 12.90
N ILE A 127 -0.29 1.94 12.84
CA ILE A 127 0.64 0.96 12.28
C ILE A 127 0.69 -0.30 13.14
N ILE A 128 0.74 -0.15 14.47
CA ILE A 128 0.72 -1.29 15.40
C ILE A 128 -0.60 -2.06 15.24
N ILE A 129 -1.74 -1.37 15.18
CA ILE A 129 -3.05 -2.00 14.99
C ILE A 129 -3.08 -2.77 13.67
N LEU A 130 -2.63 -2.15 12.58
CA LEU A 130 -2.55 -2.79 11.27
C LEU A 130 -1.67 -4.03 11.31
N TYR A 131 -0.48 -3.94 11.91
CA TYR A 131 0.43 -5.06 12.04
C TYR A 131 -0.19 -6.20 12.85
N MET A 132 -0.74 -5.92 14.03
CA MET A 132 -1.34 -6.95 14.89
C MET A 132 -2.51 -7.67 14.24
N THR A 133 -3.30 -6.96 13.43
CA THR A 133 -4.45 -7.57 12.72
C THR A 133 -4.02 -8.35 11.48
N CYS A 134 -2.93 -7.94 10.82
CA CYS A 134 -2.54 -8.46 9.52
C CYS A 134 -1.28 -9.34 9.55
N GLN A 135 -0.59 -9.47 10.69
CA GLN A 135 0.68 -10.20 10.81
C GLN A 135 0.65 -11.63 10.26
N LYS A 136 -0.46 -12.34 10.47
CA LYS A 136 -0.59 -13.72 9.96
C LYS A 136 -0.57 -13.78 8.43
N TYR A 137 -1.16 -12.80 7.76
CA TYR A 137 -1.19 -12.74 6.30
C TYR A 137 0.16 -12.31 5.71
N ILE A 138 0.92 -11.48 6.44
CA ILE A 138 2.29 -11.11 6.06
C ILE A 138 3.17 -12.36 6.06
N ILE A 139 3.10 -13.17 7.12
CA ILE A 139 3.88 -14.39 7.25
C ILE A 139 3.51 -15.39 6.15
N GLU A 140 2.21 -15.63 5.93
CA GLU A 140 1.74 -16.53 4.87
C GLU A 140 2.20 -16.08 3.47
N GLY A 141 2.12 -14.77 3.17
CA GLY A 141 2.53 -14.21 1.87
C GLY A 141 4.04 -14.26 1.63
N VAL A 142 4.86 -14.01 2.66
CA VAL A 142 6.32 -14.07 2.58
C VAL A 142 6.79 -15.52 2.46
N VAL A 143 6.21 -16.43 3.22
CA VAL A 143 6.58 -17.86 3.17
C VAL A 143 6.18 -18.47 1.82
N ALA A 144 5.02 -18.13 1.27
CA ALA A 144 4.61 -18.59 -0.06
C ALA A 144 5.57 -18.13 -1.19
N GLY A 145 6.18 -16.95 -1.03
CA GLY A 145 7.19 -16.43 -1.96
C GLY A 145 8.59 -17.02 -1.77
N ALA A 146 8.94 -17.42 -0.53
CA ALA A 146 10.29 -17.89 -0.18
C ALA A 146 10.53 -19.40 -0.39
N VAL A 147 9.46 -20.21 -0.44
CA VAL A 147 9.58 -21.69 -0.52
C VAL A 147 9.95 -22.19 -1.94
N LYS A 148 10.17 -21.30 -2.91
CA LYS A 148 10.56 -21.65 -4.29
C LYS A 148 11.94 -21.11 -4.70
N GLY A 149 12.89 -21.04 -3.77
CA GLY A 149 14.30 -20.91 -4.08
C GLY A 149 14.98 -22.27 -4.11
#